data_d114651d1ec4b8e1b62ee1bb18a57095
#
_entry.id   d114651d1ec4b8e1b62ee1bb18a57095
#
_cell.length_a   1.000
_cell.length_b   1.000
_cell.length_c   1.000
_cell.angle_alpha   90.00
_cell.angle_beta   90.00
_cell.angle_gamma   90.00
#
_symmetry.space_group_name_H-M   'P 1'
#
loop_
_entity.id
_entity.type
_entity.pdbx_description
1 polymer ?
#
loop_
_entity_poly.entity_id
_entity_poly.type
_entity_poly.pdbx_seq_one_letter_code
_entity_poly.pdbx_strand_id
1 'polypeptide(L)'
;HYVMLDNIVGLGNCKYKYLINSAQLAWLKKDLALVDKSTPLIVSMHVPAYTYTGISDGKPMTKKRNTQYQDVQVLINILKPFKEAHILTGHDHRNRNIQITHNILEHNFASASAISWKLNDVRIMTTDGTLSGYQIFDISGKQIQWHYKAVGLTPEKSQFRAYDLNTVPEKYGGNPASNEILVNVFNWDPRWKISVTEDGQELPVEQLWEKDPLYMYIRDKTQRFNNRPKDWRAVNCIHMFHTKATEANSEIVVSVTDRFG
;
A
#
# COMPACT_ATOMS: atom_id res chain seq x y z
N HIS A 1 12.06 -12.72 15.29
CA HIS A 1 12.09 -14.01 14.59
C HIS A 1 11.59 -13.83 13.16
N TYR A 2 12.32 -14.36 12.17
CA TYR A 2 12.01 -14.21 10.76
C TYR A 2 11.65 -15.56 10.14
N VAL A 3 10.54 -15.59 9.36
CA VAL A 3 10.03 -16.79 8.70
C VAL A 3 9.74 -16.47 7.23
N MET A 4 10.05 -17.41 6.34
CA MET A 4 9.64 -17.36 4.93
C MET A 4 8.69 -18.52 4.63
N LEU A 5 7.56 -18.22 3.99
CA LEU A 5 6.57 -19.20 3.57
C LEU A 5 6.39 -19.17 2.05
N ASP A 6 6.27 -20.34 1.46
CA ASP A 6 5.82 -20.47 0.08
C ASP A 6 4.29 -20.56 0.06
N ASN A 7 3.66 -19.60 -0.60
CA ASN A 7 2.20 -19.55 -0.76
C ASN A 7 1.76 -19.62 -2.23
N ILE A 8 2.62 -20.19 -3.10
CA ILE A 8 2.32 -20.49 -4.50
C ILE A 8 2.58 -21.98 -4.76
N VAL A 9 1.55 -22.69 -5.17
CA VAL A 9 1.65 -24.11 -5.55
C VAL A 9 1.49 -24.25 -7.07
N GLY A 10 2.55 -24.71 -7.74
CA GLY A 10 2.52 -25.03 -9.17
C GLY A 10 1.64 -26.26 -9.44
N LEU A 11 0.83 -26.16 -10.50
CA LEU A 11 -0.06 -27.25 -10.94
C LEU A 11 0.37 -27.86 -12.30
N GLY A 12 1.57 -27.47 -12.80
CA GLY A 12 2.02 -27.80 -14.14
C GLY A 12 1.39 -26.91 -15.24
N ASN A 13 1.96 -26.96 -16.46
CA ASN A 13 1.47 -26.20 -17.62
C ASN A 13 1.22 -24.71 -17.35
N CYS A 14 2.14 -24.04 -16.62
CA CYS A 14 2.04 -22.65 -16.21
C CYS A 14 0.81 -22.31 -15.33
N LYS A 15 0.13 -23.31 -14.78
CA LYS A 15 -0.97 -23.12 -13.82
C LYS A 15 -0.43 -23.15 -12.41
N TYR A 16 -1.06 -22.37 -11.54
CA TYR A 16 -0.73 -22.29 -10.11
C TYR A 16 -1.96 -21.96 -9.29
N LYS A 17 -1.88 -22.22 -8.00
CA LYS A 17 -2.85 -21.74 -6.99
C LYS A 17 -2.13 -21.10 -5.82
N TYR A 18 -2.79 -20.18 -5.15
CA TYR A 18 -2.30 -19.56 -3.93
C TYR A 18 -2.73 -20.40 -2.73
N LEU A 19 -1.76 -20.94 -2.02
CA LEU A 19 -2.00 -21.83 -0.89
C LEU A 19 -0.75 -21.93 -0.02
N ILE A 20 -0.88 -21.76 1.28
CA ILE A 20 0.11 -22.21 2.26
C ILE A 20 -0.26 -23.65 2.62
N ASN A 21 0.57 -24.61 2.21
CA ASN A 21 0.24 -26.00 2.45
C ASN A 21 0.22 -26.35 3.95
N SER A 22 -0.52 -27.40 4.30
CA SER A 22 -0.71 -27.82 5.69
C SER A 22 0.59 -28.24 6.40
N ALA A 23 1.55 -28.77 5.66
CA ALA A 23 2.86 -29.16 6.21
C ALA A 23 3.65 -27.92 6.66
N GLN A 24 3.66 -26.84 5.85
CA GLN A 24 4.27 -25.57 6.25
C GLN A 24 3.60 -24.96 7.49
N LEU A 25 2.26 -24.97 7.55
CA LEU A 25 1.53 -24.44 8.71
C LEU A 25 1.78 -25.26 9.96
N ALA A 26 1.87 -26.60 9.84
CA ALA A 26 2.20 -27.49 10.95
C ALA A 26 3.65 -27.27 11.43
N TRP A 27 4.59 -27.09 10.49
CA TRP A 27 5.98 -26.73 10.82
C TRP A 27 6.04 -25.38 11.52
N LEU A 28 5.40 -24.34 10.96
CA LEU A 28 5.37 -23.00 11.53
C LEU A 28 4.84 -22.99 12.97
N LYS A 29 3.76 -23.77 13.23
CA LYS A 29 3.20 -23.90 14.57
C LYS A 29 4.20 -24.50 15.56
N LYS A 30 4.99 -25.49 15.15
CA LYS A 30 6.05 -26.10 15.98
C LYS A 30 7.22 -25.15 16.21
N ASP A 31 7.68 -24.47 15.17
CA ASP A 31 8.76 -23.49 15.24
C ASP A 31 8.38 -22.36 16.21
N LEU A 32 7.22 -21.74 16.01
CA LEU A 32 6.76 -20.62 16.83
C LEU A 32 6.34 -21.02 18.26
N ALA A 33 6.18 -22.31 18.56
CA ALA A 33 5.97 -22.78 19.93
C ALA A 33 7.22 -22.59 20.80
N LEU A 34 8.39 -22.53 20.18
CA LEU A 34 9.69 -22.33 20.85
C LEU A 34 10.07 -20.85 20.98
N VAL A 35 9.29 -19.94 20.39
CA VAL A 35 9.57 -18.50 20.36
C VAL A 35 8.78 -17.78 21.45
N ASP A 36 9.48 -16.96 22.23
CA ASP A 36 8.85 -16.07 23.24
C ASP A 36 7.82 -15.14 22.56
N LYS A 37 6.62 -15.06 23.15
CA LYS A 37 5.51 -14.29 22.55
C LYS A 37 5.72 -12.77 22.56
N SER A 38 6.70 -12.28 23.28
CA SER A 38 7.13 -10.88 23.23
C SER A 38 8.12 -10.59 22.10
N THR A 39 8.60 -11.62 21.39
CA THR A 39 9.48 -11.47 20.22
C THR A 39 8.67 -11.04 19.01
N PRO A 40 9.02 -9.94 18.34
CA PRO A 40 8.36 -9.55 17.09
C PRO A 40 8.59 -10.60 15.99
N LEU A 41 7.55 -10.84 15.21
CA LEU A 41 7.61 -11.76 14.07
C LEU A 41 7.63 -11.00 12.75
N ILE A 42 8.44 -11.47 11.82
CA ILE A 42 8.39 -11.09 10.40
C ILE A 42 8.16 -12.35 9.60
N VAL A 43 7.01 -12.40 8.89
CA VAL A 43 6.63 -13.52 8.04
C VAL A 43 6.59 -13.04 6.60
N SER A 44 7.48 -13.50 5.76
CA SER A 44 7.50 -13.17 4.34
C SER A 44 6.82 -14.25 3.51
N MET A 45 5.99 -13.83 2.56
CA MET A 45 5.40 -14.68 1.53
C MET A 45 5.11 -13.84 0.27
N HIS A 46 4.88 -14.46 -0.88
CA HIS A 46 4.75 -13.70 -2.12
C HIS A 46 3.38 -13.03 -2.26
N VAL A 47 2.29 -13.77 -2.09
CA VAL A 47 0.92 -13.30 -2.36
C VAL A 47 0.30 -12.75 -1.08
N PRO A 48 -0.32 -11.55 -1.13
CA PRO A 48 -0.94 -10.96 0.06
C PRO A 48 -2.12 -11.79 0.58
N ALA A 49 -2.27 -11.79 1.90
CA ALA A 49 -3.39 -12.45 2.60
C ALA A 49 -4.69 -11.64 2.50
N TYR A 50 -4.59 -10.32 2.51
CA TYR A 50 -5.73 -9.39 2.50
C TYR A 50 -5.64 -8.38 1.36
N THR A 51 -6.75 -7.73 1.07
CA THR A 51 -6.84 -6.60 0.14
C THR A 51 -7.91 -5.61 0.60
N TYR A 52 -7.74 -4.34 0.27
CA TYR A 52 -8.80 -3.34 0.42
C TYR A 52 -9.86 -3.52 -0.68
N THR A 53 -11.10 -3.18 -0.34
CA THR A 53 -12.26 -3.27 -1.24
C THR A 53 -13.02 -1.95 -1.39
N GLY A 54 -12.66 -0.94 -0.63
CA GLY A 54 -13.29 0.36 -0.63
C GLY A 54 -13.28 1.02 0.73
N ILE A 55 -14.14 2.02 0.89
CA ILE A 55 -14.44 2.72 2.12
C ILE A 55 -15.95 2.58 2.38
N SER A 56 -16.34 2.33 3.63
CA SER A 56 -17.72 2.41 4.10
C SER A 56 -17.74 3.15 5.43
N ASP A 57 -18.64 4.12 5.56
CA ASP A 57 -18.78 4.98 6.76
C ASP A 57 -17.43 5.60 7.20
N GLY A 58 -16.66 6.11 6.22
CA GLY A 58 -15.35 6.72 6.44
C GLY A 58 -14.24 5.74 6.85
N LYS A 59 -14.49 4.42 6.81
CA LYS A 59 -13.51 3.41 7.23
C LYS A 59 -13.09 2.51 6.08
N PRO A 60 -11.79 2.21 5.96
CA PRO A 60 -11.27 1.25 5.01
C PRO A 60 -11.86 -0.15 5.21
N MET A 61 -12.38 -0.72 4.14
CA MET A 61 -12.88 -2.09 4.12
C MET A 61 -11.85 -3.05 3.56
N THR A 62 -11.68 -4.19 4.20
CA THR A 62 -10.75 -5.24 3.77
C THR A 62 -11.45 -6.58 3.60
N LYS A 63 -10.88 -7.42 2.74
CA LYS A 63 -11.27 -8.83 2.65
C LYS A 63 -10.05 -9.73 2.49
N LYS A 64 -10.19 -11.00 2.86
CA LYS A 64 -9.21 -12.04 2.52
C LYS A 64 -9.21 -12.31 1.02
N ARG A 65 -8.07 -12.64 0.46
CA ARG A 65 -8.01 -13.10 -0.95
C ARG A 65 -8.68 -14.48 -1.09
N ASN A 66 -9.58 -14.60 -2.06
CA ASN A 66 -10.52 -15.73 -2.20
C ASN A 66 -9.84 -17.11 -2.28
N THR A 67 -8.66 -17.22 -2.85
CA THR A 67 -7.99 -18.49 -3.11
C THR A 67 -7.24 -19.07 -1.90
N GLN A 68 -7.12 -18.32 -0.80
CA GLN A 68 -6.34 -18.69 0.39
C GLN A 68 -7.18 -18.61 1.68
N TYR A 69 -8.48 -18.76 1.56
CA TYR A 69 -9.38 -18.38 2.64
C TYR A 69 -9.16 -19.18 3.95
N GLN A 70 -8.90 -20.48 3.85
CA GLN A 70 -8.74 -21.34 5.04
C GLN A 70 -7.33 -21.25 5.64
N ASP A 71 -6.31 -21.37 4.83
CA ASP A 71 -4.91 -21.35 5.22
C ASP A 71 -4.48 -20.00 5.79
N VAL A 72 -4.97 -18.88 5.22
CA VAL A 72 -4.75 -17.54 5.77
C VAL A 72 -5.31 -17.41 7.19
N GLN A 73 -6.49 -17.96 7.47
CA GLN A 73 -7.05 -17.90 8.83
C GLN A 73 -6.23 -18.73 9.82
N VAL A 74 -5.70 -19.87 9.38
CA VAL A 74 -4.81 -20.70 10.21
C VAL A 74 -3.52 -19.94 10.50
N LEU A 75 -2.92 -19.29 9.50
CA LEU A 75 -1.73 -18.42 9.67
C LEU A 75 -2.02 -17.33 10.72
N ILE A 76 -3.09 -16.56 10.54
CA ILE A 76 -3.45 -15.48 11.47
C ILE A 76 -3.63 -16.01 12.90
N ASN A 77 -4.27 -17.17 13.09
CA ASN A 77 -4.46 -17.78 14.40
C ASN A 77 -3.12 -18.22 15.05
N ILE A 78 -2.14 -18.62 14.24
CA ILE A 78 -0.79 -18.96 14.72
C ILE A 78 -0.04 -17.68 15.17
N LEU A 79 -0.23 -16.57 14.47
CA LEU A 79 0.48 -15.30 14.76
C LEU A 79 -0.16 -14.50 15.90
N LYS A 80 -1.48 -14.60 16.10
CA LYS A 80 -2.22 -13.83 17.11
C LYS A 80 -1.64 -13.81 18.53
N PRO A 81 -1.05 -14.92 19.06
CA PRO A 81 -0.49 -14.91 20.42
C PRO A 81 0.74 -14.01 20.62
N PHE A 82 1.36 -13.55 19.54
CA PHE A 82 2.56 -12.72 19.62
C PHE A 82 2.21 -11.24 19.81
N LYS A 83 3.08 -10.53 20.52
CA LYS A 83 2.89 -9.10 20.80
C LYS A 83 2.82 -8.26 19.51
N GLU A 84 3.60 -8.64 18.49
CA GLU A 84 3.73 -7.93 17.23
C GLU A 84 4.10 -8.90 16.11
N ALA A 85 3.42 -8.80 14.96
CA ALA A 85 3.73 -9.58 13.78
C ALA A 85 3.55 -8.74 12.49
N HIS A 86 4.53 -8.85 11.61
CA HIS A 86 4.53 -8.23 10.30
C HIS A 86 4.48 -9.32 9.22
N ILE A 87 3.52 -9.20 8.29
CA ILE A 87 3.45 -10.07 7.10
C ILE A 87 3.94 -9.25 5.91
N LEU A 88 5.02 -9.68 5.28
CA LEU A 88 5.63 -9.00 4.13
C LEU A 88 5.23 -9.70 2.84
N THR A 89 4.61 -8.96 1.92
CA THR A 89 4.07 -9.50 0.66
C THR A 89 4.36 -8.61 -0.54
N GLY A 90 4.22 -9.15 -1.74
CA GLY A 90 4.40 -8.44 -3.00
C GLY A 90 3.26 -8.73 -3.98
N HIS A 91 3.56 -9.30 -5.15
CA HIS A 91 2.64 -9.82 -6.16
C HIS A 91 1.77 -8.77 -6.88
N ASP A 92 1.07 -7.93 -6.15
CA ASP A 92 0.12 -6.97 -6.72
C ASP A 92 0.79 -5.72 -7.30
N HIS A 93 2.08 -5.51 -7.03
CA HIS A 93 2.84 -4.32 -7.43
C HIS A 93 2.15 -3.02 -6.99
N ARG A 94 1.62 -2.98 -5.78
CA ARG A 94 0.93 -1.84 -5.16
C ARG A 94 1.37 -1.67 -3.73
N ASN A 95 1.28 -0.46 -3.22
CA ASN A 95 1.61 -0.17 -1.83
C ASN A 95 0.35 -0.24 -0.96
N ARG A 96 0.34 -1.16 -0.01
CA ARG A 96 -0.78 -1.29 0.94
C ARG A 96 -0.27 -1.79 2.27
N ASN A 97 -0.65 -1.11 3.35
CA ASN A 97 -0.48 -1.59 4.70
C ASN A 97 -1.86 -1.89 5.28
N ILE A 98 -2.09 -3.12 5.71
CA ILE A 98 -3.39 -3.59 6.20
C ILE A 98 -3.26 -4.06 7.63
N GLN A 99 -3.90 -3.36 8.57
CA GLN A 99 -4.02 -3.83 9.94
C GLN A 99 -5.03 -4.98 10.01
N ILE A 100 -4.54 -6.22 10.10
CA ILE A 100 -5.38 -7.42 10.12
C ILE A 100 -6.00 -7.63 11.51
N THR A 101 -5.18 -7.48 12.56
CA THR A 101 -5.60 -7.47 13.96
C THR A 101 -4.83 -6.36 14.68
N HIS A 102 -5.12 -6.10 15.95
CA HIS A 102 -4.42 -5.05 16.72
C HIS A 102 -2.88 -5.21 16.73
N ASN A 103 -2.39 -6.44 16.54
CA ASN A 103 -0.97 -6.79 16.61
C ASN A 103 -0.40 -7.40 15.31
N ILE A 104 -1.19 -7.55 14.25
CA ILE A 104 -0.73 -8.09 12.96
C ILE A 104 -0.95 -7.05 11.87
N LEU A 105 0.15 -6.61 11.25
CA LEU A 105 0.16 -5.69 10.12
C LEU A 105 0.71 -6.40 8.88
N GLU A 106 -0.06 -6.39 7.80
CA GLU A 106 0.42 -6.85 6.49
C GLU A 106 0.93 -5.66 5.67
N HIS A 107 2.13 -5.82 5.13
CA HIS A 107 2.76 -4.90 4.19
C HIS A 107 2.77 -5.53 2.80
N ASN A 108 2.06 -4.93 1.86
CA ASN A 108 2.16 -5.28 0.46
C ASN A 108 2.94 -4.20 -0.28
N PHE A 109 4.06 -4.58 -0.88
CA PHE A 109 5.01 -3.63 -1.44
C PHE A 109 4.72 -3.29 -2.89
N ALA A 110 4.93 -2.02 -3.21
CA ALA A 110 5.11 -1.59 -4.59
C ALA A 110 6.34 -2.29 -5.19
N SER A 111 6.32 -2.51 -6.48
CA SER A 111 7.45 -3.10 -7.18
C SER A 111 8.51 -2.05 -7.51
N ALA A 112 9.77 -2.37 -7.29
CA ALA A 112 10.90 -1.54 -7.74
C ALA A 112 10.95 -1.37 -9.27
N SER A 113 10.37 -2.33 -10.02
CA SER A 113 10.23 -2.29 -11.48
C SER A 113 8.90 -1.67 -11.95
N ALA A 114 8.10 -1.09 -11.05
CA ALA A 114 6.72 -0.67 -11.29
C ALA A 114 5.84 -1.85 -11.76
N ILE A 115 5.04 -1.64 -12.82
CA ILE A 115 4.21 -2.69 -13.41
C ILE A 115 5.01 -3.51 -14.42
N SER A 116 5.91 -2.83 -15.15
CA SER A 116 6.86 -3.46 -16.07
C SER A 116 7.97 -2.49 -16.46
N TRP A 117 9.13 -3.01 -16.83
CA TRP A 117 10.29 -2.29 -17.32
C TRP A 117 10.06 -1.51 -18.64
N LYS A 118 8.87 -1.61 -19.24
CA LYS A 118 8.58 -1.12 -20.58
C LYS A 118 7.90 0.27 -20.63
N LEU A 119 7.78 0.96 -19.52
CA LEU A 119 7.31 2.36 -19.51
C LEU A 119 8.49 3.28 -19.76
N ASN A 120 8.93 3.38 -21.02
CA ASN A 120 9.96 4.31 -21.44
C ASN A 120 9.50 5.75 -21.18
N ASP A 121 10.42 6.57 -20.71
CA ASP A 121 10.38 8.05 -20.59
C ASP A 121 9.53 8.67 -19.50
N VAL A 122 8.94 7.91 -18.58
CA VAL A 122 8.17 8.49 -17.48
C VAL A 122 8.59 7.87 -16.15
N ARG A 123 8.50 8.65 -15.10
CA ARG A 123 8.73 8.19 -13.73
C ARG A 123 8.01 6.86 -13.50
N ILE A 124 8.77 5.85 -13.17
CA ILE A 124 8.26 4.51 -12.99
C ILE A 124 7.32 4.51 -11.78
N MET A 125 6.05 4.18 -12.02
CA MET A 125 4.99 4.20 -11.01
C MET A 125 4.18 2.91 -11.06
N THR A 126 3.61 2.53 -9.95
CA THR A 126 2.62 1.46 -9.84
C THR A 126 1.21 1.96 -10.16
N THR A 127 0.25 1.04 -10.37
CA THR A 127 -1.11 1.38 -10.82
C THR A 127 -1.94 2.20 -9.84
N ASP A 128 -1.50 2.31 -8.59
CA ASP A 128 -2.06 3.13 -7.53
C ASP A 128 -1.39 4.51 -7.40
N GLY A 129 -0.48 4.84 -8.35
CA GLY A 129 0.22 6.12 -8.37
C GLY A 129 1.43 6.20 -7.45
N THR A 130 1.74 5.14 -6.70
CA THR A 130 2.97 5.09 -5.89
C THR A 130 4.20 5.04 -6.80
N LEU A 131 5.22 5.81 -6.47
CA LEU A 131 6.51 5.71 -7.14
C LEU A 131 7.10 4.31 -6.93
N SER A 132 7.80 3.77 -7.92
CA SER A 132 8.53 2.51 -7.77
C SER A 132 9.52 2.57 -6.63
N GLY A 133 9.56 1.56 -5.81
CA GLY A 133 10.41 1.58 -4.63
C GLY A 133 10.40 0.27 -3.86
N TYR A 134 10.87 0.37 -2.63
CA TYR A 134 10.95 -0.72 -1.67
C TYR A 134 10.82 -0.17 -0.25
N GLN A 135 10.55 -1.02 0.70
CA GLN A 135 10.61 -0.65 2.12
C GLN A 135 11.94 -1.06 2.75
N ILE A 136 12.42 -0.22 3.63
CA ILE A 136 13.54 -0.50 4.51
C ILE A 136 12.96 -0.77 5.90
N PHE A 137 13.36 -1.87 6.50
CA PHE A 137 13.01 -2.23 7.87
C PHE A 137 14.26 -2.14 8.75
N ASP A 138 14.21 -1.30 9.77
CA ASP A 138 15.24 -1.17 10.79
C ASP A 138 14.82 -1.95 12.02
N ILE A 139 15.63 -2.95 12.39
CA ILE A 139 15.35 -3.86 13.50
C ILE A 139 16.42 -3.71 14.56
N SER A 140 16.04 -3.26 15.74
CA SER A 140 16.92 -3.15 16.91
C SER A 140 16.30 -3.84 18.12
N GLY A 141 16.81 -5.02 18.45
CA GLY A 141 16.23 -5.85 19.50
C GLY A 141 14.78 -6.25 19.19
N LYS A 142 13.84 -5.72 19.98
CA LYS A 142 12.39 -5.94 19.79
C LYS A 142 11.67 -4.76 19.12
N GLN A 143 12.40 -3.75 18.66
CA GLN A 143 11.85 -2.60 17.96
C GLN A 143 11.97 -2.81 16.46
N ILE A 144 10.88 -2.55 15.72
CA ILE A 144 10.83 -2.61 14.28
C ILE A 144 10.29 -1.26 13.79
N GLN A 145 11.06 -0.58 12.94
CA GLN A 145 10.66 0.61 12.22
C GLN A 145 10.79 0.37 10.73
N TRP A 146 10.07 1.10 9.93
CA TRP A 146 10.16 1.00 8.47
C TRP A 146 9.82 2.31 7.79
N HIS A 147 10.38 2.49 6.61
CA HIS A 147 10.05 3.61 5.73
C HIS A 147 10.08 3.19 4.27
N TYR A 148 9.30 3.90 3.46
CA TYR A 148 9.28 3.68 2.02
C TYR A 148 10.45 4.44 1.36
N LYS A 149 11.11 3.80 0.41
CA LYS A 149 12.20 4.36 -0.38
C LYS A 149 11.88 4.27 -1.86
N ALA A 150 11.53 5.38 -2.49
CA ALA A 150 11.37 5.44 -3.93
C ALA A 150 12.75 5.39 -4.62
N VAL A 151 12.83 4.68 -5.75
CA VAL A 151 14.06 4.54 -6.53
C VAL A 151 14.52 5.91 -7.02
N GLY A 152 15.78 6.26 -6.76
CA GLY A 152 16.39 7.51 -7.21
C GLY A 152 15.99 8.76 -6.43
N LEU A 153 15.18 8.66 -5.37
CA LEU A 153 14.77 9.79 -4.54
C LEU A 153 15.14 9.56 -3.07
N THR A 154 15.26 10.66 -2.32
CA THR A 154 15.40 10.59 -0.85
C THR A 154 14.03 10.33 -0.21
N PRO A 155 13.96 9.69 0.96
CA PRO A 155 12.69 9.43 1.64
C PRO A 155 11.85 10.69 1.81
N GLU A 156 12.43 11.81 2.20
CA GLU A 156 11.75 13.08 2.47
C GLU A 156 11.02 13.66 1.24
N LYS A 157 11.48 13.30 0.04
CA LYS A 157 10.91 13.77 -1.24
C LYS A 157 9.97 12.77 -1.90
N SER A 158 9.68 11.65 -1.26
CA SER A 158 9.03 10.52 -1.91
C SER A 158 8.01 9.78 -1.06
N GLN A 159 7.40 10.45 -0.07
CA GLN A 159 6.39 9.83 0.79
C GLN A 159 4.96 10.11 0.34
N PHE A 160 4.71 11.22 -0.34
CA PHE A 160 3.38 11.56 -0.86
C PHE A 160 3.46 12.48 -2.08
N ARG A 161 2.32 12.68 -2.72
CA ARG A 161 2.10 13.66 -3.80
C ARG A 161 0.78 14.38 -3.56
N ALA A 162 0.82 15.71 -3.57
CA ALA A 162 -0.37 16.55 -3.51
C ALA A 162 -0.73 17.07 -4.93
N TYR A 163 -2.01 17.25 -5.14
CA TYR A 163 -2.61 17.79 -6.37
C TYR A 163 -3.53 18.94 -6.01
N ASP A 164 -3.37 20.06 -6.70
CA ASP A 164 -4.40 21.08 -6.82
C ASP A 164 -5.35 20.66 -7.93
N LEU A 165 -6.57 20.26 -7.56
CA LEU A 165 -7.56 19.76 -8.54
C LEU A 165 -8.09 20.86 -9.48
N ASN A 166 -7.86 22.14 -9.18
CA ASN A 166 -8.14 23.22 -10.12
C ASN A 166 -7.27 23.12 -11.39
N THR A 167 -6.05 22.56 -11.26
CA THR A 167 -5.06 22.48 -12.35
C THR A 167 -5.04 21.10 -13.02
N VAL A 168 -5.64 20.11 -12.44
CA VAL A 168 -5.75 18.76 -13.00
C VAL A 168 -6.86 18.74 -14.06
N PRO A 169 -6.64 18.19 -15.26
CA PRO A 169 -7.73 18.03 -16.22
C PRO A 169 -8.87 17.14 -15.71
N GLU A 170 -10.12 17.52 -15.95
CA GLU A 170 -11.34 16.81 -15.47
C GLU A 170 -11.32 15.31 -15.78
N LYS A 171 -10.87 14.91 -16.99
CA LYS A 171 -10.75 13.49 -17.38
C LYS A 171 -9.79 12.66 -16.52
N TYR A 172 -8.98 13.31 -15.68
CA TYR A 172 -8.07 12.67 -14.74
C TYR A 172 -8.47 12.96 -13.27
N GLY A 173 -9.70 13.38 -13.04
CA GLY A 173 -10.25 13.64 -11.72
C GLY A 173 -10.09 15.08 -11.25
N GLY A 174 -9.70 16.01 -12.11
CA GLY A 174 -9.70 17.43 -11.80
C GLY A 174 -11.10 18.01 -11.64
N ASN A 175 -11.21 19.08 -10.86
CA ASN A 175 -12.44 19.81 -10.61
C ASN A 175 -12.14 21.32 -10.60
N PRO A 176 -12.12 21.97 -11.79
CA PRO A 176 -11.77 23.38 -11.90
C PRO A 176 -12.63 24.29 -11.02
N ALA A 177 -12.00 25.27 -10.38
CA ALA A 177 -12.62 26.23 -9.47
C ALA A 177 -13.25 25.61 -8.20
N SER A 178 -12.92 24.37 -7.87
CA SER A 178 -13.42 23.72 -6.65
C SER A 178 -12.58 24.02 -5.41
N ASN A 179 -11.32 24.44 -5.59
CA ASN A 179 -10.29 24.57 -4.56
C ASN A 179 -10.05 23.26 -3.78
N GLU A 180 -10.27 22.14 -4.45
CA GLU A 180 -10.07 20.82 -3.87
C GLU A 180 -8.61 20.38 -4.01
N ILE A 181 -8.12 19.70 -2.98
CA ILE A 181 -6.77 19.19 -2.87
C ILE A 181 -6.85 17.68 -2.67
N LEU A 182 -6.12 16.93 -3.48
CA LEU A 182 -6.02 15.49 -3.39
C LEU A 182 -4.59 15.10 -3.03
N VAL A 183 -4.42 14.24 -2.03
CA VAL A 183 -3.10 13.79 -1.58
C VAL A 183 -3.00 12.27 -1.68
N ASN A 184 -2.01 11.79 -2.42
CA ASN A 184 -1.67 10.37 -2.50
C ASN A 184 -0.49 10.09 -1.56
N VAL A 185 -0.74 9.38 -0.44
CA VAL A 185 0.27 9.06 0.58
C VAL A 185 0.80 7.66 0.35
N PHE A 186 2.00 7.52 -0.19
CA PHE A 186 2.49 6.28 -0.81
C PHE A 186 2.71 5.27 0.27
N ASN A 187 2.82 4.90 1.14
CA ASN A 187 3.02 3.81 2.09
C ASN A 187 2.16 3.97 3.35
N TRP A 188 1.06 4.70 3.20
CA TRP A 188 0.16 4.95 4.30
C TRP A 188 -0.26 3.66 5.03
N ASP A 189 -0.32 3.72 6.34
CA ASP A 189 -0.95 2.71 7.18
C ASP A 189 -1.98 3.37 8.13
N PRO A 190 -2.91 2.59 8.72
CA PRO A 190 -4.02 3.12 9.50
C PRO A 190 -3.64 3.93 10.77
N ARG A 191 -2.36 3.96 11.15
CA ARG A 191 -1.87 4.75 12.30
C ARG A 191 -1.19 6.05 11.89
N TRP A 192 -1.04 6.31 10.59
CA TRP A 192 -0.48 7.57 10.11
C TRP A 192 -1.48 8.71 10.27
N LYS A 193 -0.97 9.91 10.48
CA LYS A 193 -1.77 11.13 10.55
C LYS A 193 -1.51 11.98 9.32
N ILE A 194 -2.58 12.41 8.67
CA ILE A 194 -2.53 13.35 7.57
C ILE A 194 -3.26 14.60 8.03
N SER A 195 -2.59 15.75 7.97
CA SER A 195 -3.20 17.04 8.22
C SER A 195 -2.93 18.00 7.06
N VAL A 196 -3.87 18.87 6.80
CA VAL A 196 -3.75 19.94 5.82
C VAL A 196 -4.16 21.24 6.49
N THR A 197 -3.37 22.28 6.31
CA THR A 197 -3.73 23.62 6.79
C THR A 197 -3.81 24.59 5.63
N GLU A 198 -4.71 25.56 5.75
CA GLU A 198 -4.87 26.73 4.91
C GLU A 198 -4.52 27.96 5.73
N ASP A 199 -3.47 28.70 5.34
CA ASP A 199 -2.98 29.87 6.09
C ASP A 199 -2.79 29.59 7.60
N GLY A 200 -2.32 28.38 7.93
CA GLY A 200 -2.10 27.91 9.30
C GLY A 200 -3.34 27.38 10.03
N GLN A 201 -4.52 27.40 9.42
CA GLN A 201 -5.77 26.85 10.00
C GLN A 201 -6.02 25.42 9.46
N GLU A 202 -6.35 24.49 10.37
CA GLU A 202 -6.63 23.10 9.96
C GLU A 202 -7.89 22.99 9.09
N LEU A 203 -7.76 22.23 8.00
CA LEU A 203 -8.87 21.84 7.15
C LEU A 203 -9.33 20.40 7.47
N PRO A 204 -10.61 20.07 7.31
CA PRO A 204 -11.08 18.70 7.41
C PRO A 204 -10.49 17.86 6.28
N VAL A 205 -9.97 16.67 6.62
CA VAL A 205 -9.39 15.73 5.66
C VAL A 205 -10.23 14.46 5.60
N GLU A 206 -10.63 14.07 4.40
CA GLU A 206 -11.40 12.85 4.13
C GLU A 206 -10.53 11.82 3.40
N GLN A 207 -10.63 10.57 3.79
CA GLN A 207 -9.96 9.47 3.07
C GLN A 207 -10.86 8.96 1.94
N LEU A 208 -10.30 8.83 0.74
CA LEU A 208 -11.03 8.42 -0.45
C LEU A 208 -10.55 7.07 -1.01
N TRP A 209 -11.44 6.41 -1.75
CA TRP A 209 -11.16 5.23 -2.58
C TRP A 209 -11.10 5.64 -4.04
N GLU A 210 -9.98 6.27 -4.44
CA GLU A 210 -9.84 6.94 -5.74
C GLU A 210 -8.56 6.54 -6.48
N LYS A 211 -8.50 6.92 -7.77
CA LYS A 211 -7.35 6.70 -8.65
C LYS A 211 -6.41 7.89 -8.60
N ASP A 212 -5.12 7.62 -8.82
CA ASP A 212 -4.11 8.66 -8.91
C ASP A 212 -4.19 9.43 -10.24
N PRO A 213 -4.35 10.76 -10.23
CA PRO A 213 -4.45 11.59 -11.43
C PRO A 213 -3.24 11.50 -12.36
N LEU A 214 -2.03 11.52 -11.81
CA LEU A 214 -0.80 11.47 -12.60
C LEU A 214 -0.64 10.10 -13.26
N TYR A 215 -0.98 9.02 -12.58
CA TYR A 215 -0.94 7.70 -13.19
C TYR A 215 -1.95 7.58 -14.34
N MET A 216 -3.16 8.12 -14.17
CA MET A 216 -4.17 8.18 -15.25
C MET A 216 -3.65 8.96 -16.46
N TYR A 217 -3.06 10.14 -16.23
CA TYR A 217 -2.47 10.96 -17.27
C TYR A 217 -1.33 10.26 -18.01
N ILE A 218 -0.37 9.70 -17.28
CA ILE A 218 0.78 8.99 -17.85
C ILE A 218 0.31 7.80 -18.68
N ARG A 219 -0.64 7.02 -18.15
CA ARG A 219 -1.20 5.87 -18.84
C ARG A 219 -1.87 6.30 -20.16
N ASP A 220 -2.64 7.36 -20.17
CA ASP A 220 -3.30 7.89 -21.35
C ASP A 220 -2.28 8.35 -22.41
N LYS A 221 -1.26 9.09 -22.03
CA LYS A 221 -0.17 9.52 -22.91
C LYS A 221 0.61 8.35 -23.50
N THR A 222 0.81 7.29 -22.75
CA THR A 222 1.54 6.11 -23.21
C THR A 222 0.65 5.10 -23.98
N GLN A 223 -0.67 5.28 -24.03
CA GLN A 223 -1.59 4.46 -24.85
C GLN A 223 -1.37 4.59 -26.37
N ARG A 224 -0.61 5.56 -26.84
CA ARG A 224 -0.23 5.67 -28.26
C ARG A 224 0.55 4.48 -28.80
N PHE A 225 1.03 3.58 -27.91
CA PHE A 225 1.61 2.30 -28.29
C PHE A 225 0.56 1.20 -28.12
N ASN A 226 -0.06 0.79 -29.23
CA ASN A 226 -1.11 -0.23 -29.33
C ASN A 226 -0.80 -1.52 -28.52
N ASN A 227 -1.85 -2.09 -27.90
CA ASN A 227 -1.88 -3.39 -27.19
C ASN A 227 -1.33 -3.44 -25.76
N ARG A 228 -1.78 -2.56 -24.86
CA ARG A 228 -1.42 -2.68 -23.45
C ARG A 228 -2.36 -3.60 -22.66
N PRO A 229 -1.80 -4.44 -21.78
CA PRO A 229 -2.60 -5.31 -20.93
C PRO A 229 -3.63 -4.53 -20.10
N LYS A 230 -4.80 -5.13 -19.89
CA LYS A 230 -5.87 -4.56 -19.04
C LYS A 230 -5.39 -4.30 -17.61
N ASP A 231 -4.39 -5.06 -17.17
CA ASP A 231 -3.81 -5.00 -15.82
C ASP A 231 -3.04 -3.71 -15.51
N TRP A 232 -2.78 -2.88 -16.52
CA TRP A 232 -2.12 -1.58 -16.36
C TRP A 232 -3.08 -0.40 -16.18
N ARG A 233 -4.35 -0.67 -15.92
CA ARG A 233 -5.31 0.39 -15.62
C ARG A 233 -5.01 1.00 -14.26
N ALA A 234 -5.23 2.33 -14.15
CA ALA A 234 -5.27 2.98 -12.85
C ALA A 234 -6.29 2.27 -11.96
N VAL A 235 -5.91 2.02 -10.73
CA VAL A 235 -6.77 1.37 -9.75
C VAL A 235 -7.11 2.35 -8.64
N ASN A 236 -8.29 2.20 -8.08
CA ASN A 236 -8.61 2.88 -6.85
C ASN A 236 -7.69 2.37 -5.73
N CYS A 237 -7.22 3.27 -4.90
CA CYS A 237 -6.38 2.95 -3.76
C CYS A 237 -6.89 3.65 -2.50
N ILE A 238 -6.48 3.11 -1.35
CA ILE A 238 -6.98 3.55 -0.04
C ILE A 238 -6.17 4.72 0.53
N HIS A 239 -5.03 5.02 -0.03
CA HIS A 239 -4.10 6.02 0.47
C HIS A 239 -4.26 7.39 -0.21
N MET A 240 -5.50 7.68 -0.65
CA MET A 240 -5.91 8.97 -1.19
C MET A 240 -6.65 9.76 -0.12
N PHE A 241 -6.27 11.03 0.05
CA PHE A 241 -6.87 11.95 1.02
C PHE A 241 -7.29 13.22 0.34
N HIS A 242 -8.43 13.76 0.74
CA HIS A 242 -9.06 14.92 0.11
C HIS A 242 -9.38 15.98 1.15
N THR A 243 -9.23 17.22 0.74
CA THR A 243 -9.68 18.39 1.48
C THR A 243 -10.11 19.48 0.51
N LYS A 244 -10.74 20.53 1.02
CA LYS A 244 -11.16 21.68 0.23
C LYS A 244 -10.72 22.97 0.91
N ALA A 245 -9.95 23.78 0.18
CA ALA A 245 -9.59 25.12 0.61
C ALA A 245 -10.76 26.10 0.42
N THR A 246 -10.77 27.17 1.20
CA THR A 246 -11.78 28.22 1.10
C THR A 246 -11.49 29.18 -0.03
N GLU A 247 -10.20 29.42 -0.32
CA GLU A 247 -9.74 30.35 -1.35
C GLU A 247 -8.71 29.72 -2.29
N ALA A 248 -8.66 30.22 -3.53
CA ALA A 248 -7.82 29.66 -4.59
C ALA A 248 -6.31 29.95 -4.43
N ASN A 249 -5.94 30.98 -3.67
CA ASN A 249 -4.56 31.48 -3.56
C ASN A 249 -3.99 31.42 -2.15
N SER A 250 -4.63 30.73 -1.23
CA SER A 250 -4.15 30.55 0.15
C SER A 250 -2.94 29.61 0.20
N GLU A 251 -2.13 29.75 1.23
CA GLU A 251 -1.01 28.85 1.48
C GLU A 251 -1.54 27.50 2.02
N ILE A 252 -1.29 26.44 1.27
CA ILE A 252 -1.68 25.09 1.67
C ILE A 252 -0.44 24.31 2.12
N VAL A 253 -0.48 23.82 3.37
CA VAL A 253 0.57 22.95 3.90
C VAL A 253 0.00 21.56 4.18
N VAL A 254 0.56 20.56 3.53
CA VAL A 254 0.25 19.14 3.76
C VAL A 254 1.32 18.53 4.66
N SER A 255 0.89 17.95 5.77
CA SER A 255 1.77 17.26 6.71
C SER A 255 1.36 15.80 6.84
N VAL A 256 2.33 14.92 6.73
CA VAL A 256 2.16 13.47 6.88
C VAL A 256 3.10 13.00 7.97
N THR A 257 2.53 12.45 9.03
CA THR A 257 3.30 11.88 10.15
C THR A 257 3.07 10.38 10.18
N ASP A 258 4.15 9.62 10.14
CA ASP A 258 4.08 8.17 10.26
C ASP A 258 3.85 7.75 11.72
N ARG A 259 3.79 6.44 11.97
CA ARG A 259 3.56 5.91 13.32
C ARG A 259 4.75 6.05 14.27
N PHE A 260 5.89 6.47 13.78
CA PHE A 260 7.13 6.61 14.53
C PHE A 260 7.43 8.06 14.93
N GLY A 261 6.72 9.05 14.33
CA GLY A 261 6.76 10.48 14.66
C GLY A 261 7.65 11.30 13.75
#